data_6efe39e33e0ff953645942b4fd8f4e6f
#
_entry.id   6efe39e33e0ff953645942b4fd8f4e6f
#
_cell.length_a   1.000
_cell.length_b   1.000
_cell.length_c   1.000
_cell.angle_alpha   90.00
_cell.angle_beta   90.00
_cell.angle_gamma   90.00
#
_symmetry.space_group_name_H-M   'P 1'
#
loop_
_entity.id
_entity.type
_entity.pdbx_description
1 polymer ?
#
loop_
_entity_poly.entity_id
_entity_poly.type
_entity_poly.pdbx_seq_one_letter_code
_entity_poly.pdbx_strand_id
1 'polypeptide(L)'
;MAIWPEENCYGFGGAFIASLALAQWGAYNKPVEAFFLLLTRGWELAIGSFCALYLGVSRDDFGEKTSNALSFLGLLFILVAVFGFTEDTLTPSIYTLMPTDGTGMIILFATPMTWVGQILGKNVLVAVGLISYSAYLWHQPRFA
;
A
#
# COMPACT_ATOMS: atom_id res chain seq x y z
N MET A 1 -9.70 -16.92 18.86
CA MET A 1 -10.80 -17.53 18.08
C MET A 1 -10.51 -17.22 16.63
N ALA A 2 -10.04 -18.19 15.84
CA ALA A 2 -9.62 -17.98 14.45
C ALA A 2 -10.85 -17.61 13.61
N ILE A 3 -10.89 -16.38 13.13
CA ILE A 3 -12.01 -15.84 12.34
C ILE A 3 -11.97 -16.32 10.88
N TRP A 4 -10.89 -16.99 10.46
CA TRP A 4 -10.73 -17.47 9.10
C TRP A 4 -10.43 -18.98 9.07
N PRO A 5 -11.21 -19.78 8.35
CA PRO A 5 -10.84 -21.16 8.04
C PRO A 5 -9.61 -21.17 7.13
N GLU A 6 -8.68 -22.08 7.37
CA GLU A 6 -7.40 -22.22 6.65
C GLU A 6 -7.58 -22.28 5.12
N GLU A 7 -8.68 -22.81 4.64
CA GLU A 7 -9.01 -22.90 3.21
C GLU A 7 -9.11 -21.54 2.51
N ASN A 8 -9.51 -20.47 3.23
CA ASN A 8 -9.63 -19.12 2.64
C ASN A 8 -8.27 -18.44 2.48
N CYS A 9 -7.26 -18.85 3.24
CA CYS A 9 -5.91 -18.27 3.16
C CYS A 9 -5.24 -18.64 1.82
N TYR A 10 -5.40 -19.88 1.35
CA TYR A 10 -4.88 -20.33 0.05
C TYR A 10 -5.58 -19.63 -1.11
N GLY A 11 -6.91 -19.44 -1.01
CA GLY A 11 -7.68 -18.71 -2.01
C GLY A 11 -7.26 -17.24 -2.14
N PHE A 12 -7.01 -16.59 -0.99
CA PHE A 12 -6.57 -15.19 -0.96
C PHE A 12 -5.17 -15.01 -1.53
N GLY A 13 -4.22 -15.91 -1.16
CA GLY A 13 -2.87 -15.93 -1.72
C GLY A 13 -2.86 -16.19 -3.23
N GLY A 14 -3.69 -17.11 -3.71
CA GLY A 14 -3.86 -17.39 -5.13
C GLY A 14 -4.41 -16.19 -5.91
N ALA A 15 -5.42 -15.50 -5.38
CA ALA A 15 -5.99 -14.31 -5.98
C ALA A 15 -4.97 -13.15 -6.03
N PHE A 16 -4.16 -12.98 -4.98
CA PHE A 16 -3.09 -12.00 -4.93
C PHE A 16 -2.04 -12.24 -6.03
N ILE A 17 -1.54 -13.48 -6.14
CA ILE A 17 -0.53 -13.84 -7.15
C ILE A 17 -1.12 -13.70 -8.57
N ALA A 18 -2.36 -14.15 -8.79
CA ALA A 18 -3.03 -14.01 -10.08
C ALA A 18 -3.21 -12.53 -10.46
N SER A 19 -3.63 -11.68 -9.54
CA SER A 19 -3.78 -10.24 -9.75
C SER A 19 -2.44 -9.57 -10.09
N LEU A 20 -1.37 -9.92 -9.39
CA LEU A 20 -0.02 -9.41 -9.64
C LEU A 20 0.53 -9.87 -11.00
N ALA A 21 0.30 -11.15 -11.36
CA ALA A 21 0.69 -11.68 -12.66
C ALA A 21 -0.06 -11.00 -13.81
N LEU A 22 -1.37 -10.76 -13.64
CA LEU A 22 -2.18 -10.00 -14.60
C LEU A 22 -1.72 -8.54 -14.71
N ALA A 23 -1.35 -7.90 -13.61
CA ALA A 23 -0.79 -6.55 -13.60
C ALA A 23 0.50 -6.49 -14.42
N GLN A 24 1.41 -7.43 -14.18
CA GLN A 24 2.69 -7.50 -14.90
C GLN A 24 2.49 -7.76 -16.39
N TRP A 25 1.63 -8.72 -16.75
CA TRP A 25 1.32 -9.01 -18.15
C TRP A 25 0.66 -7.81 -18.85
N GLY A 26 -0.30 -7.18 -18.18
CA GLY A 26 -1.02 -6.01 -18.69
C GLY A 26 -0.13 -4.80 -18.89
N ALA A 27 0.81 -4.55 -17.97
CA ALA A 27 1.76 -3.44 -18.05
C ALA A 27 2.63 -3.49 -19.33
N TYR A 28 2.97 -4.71 -19.79
CA TYR A 28 3.76 -4.88 -21.02
C TYR A 28 2.92 -4.84 -22.31
N ASN A 29 1.70 -5.38 -22.27
CA ASN A 29 0.90 -5.57 -23.49
C ASN A 29 -0.14 -4.47 -23.71
N LYS A 30 -0.75 -3.97 -22.63
CA LYS A 30 -1.87 -3.01 -22.66
C LYS A 30 -1.84 -2.10 -21.43
N PRO A 31 -0.87 -1.18 -21.32
CA PRO A 31 -0.65 -0.40 -20.10
C PRO A 31 -1.86 0.45 -19.70
N VAL A 32 -2.57 1.04 -20.69
CA VAL A 32 -3.74 1.89 -20.40
C VAL A 32 -4.91 1.06 -19.87
N GLU A 33 -5.22 -0.08 -20.48
CA GLU A 33 -6.28 -0.95 -20.02
C GLU A 33 -5.96 -1.55 -18.64
N ALA A 34 -4.72 -1.97 -18.43
CA ALA A 34 -4.25 -2.52 -17.15
C ALA A 34 -4.36 -1.50 -16.02
N PHE A 35 -4.16 -0.23 -16.28
CA PHE A 35 -4.28 0.82 -15.27
C PHE A 35 -5.71 0.99 -14.75
N PHE A 36 -6.72 0.82 -15.60
CA PHE A 36 -8.14 0.98 -15.23
C PHE A 36 -8.82 -0.29 -14.74
N LEU A 37 -8.24 -1.46 -15.00
CA LEU A 37 -8.81 -2.73 -14.55
C LEU A 37 -8.60 -2.94 -13.03
N LEU A 38 -9.69 -3.13 -12.30
CA LEU A 38 -9.65 -3.42 -10.86
C LEU A 38 -8.87 -4.72 -10.56
N LEU A 39 -8.94 -5.71 -11.46
CA LEU A 39 -8.26 -7.00 -11.30
C LEU A 39 -6.74 -6.87 -11.26
N THR A 40 -6.16 -5.94 -12.00
CA THR A 40 -4.72 -5.67 -12.03
C THR A 40 -4.22 -4.87 -10.82
N ARG A 41 -5.13 -4.23 -10.08
CA ARG A 41 -4.86 -3.47 -8.85
C ARG A 41 -5.38 -4.18 -7.59
N GLY A 42 -6.03 -5.33 -7.75
CA GLY A 42 -6.60 -6.09 -6.64
C GLY A 42 -5.56 -6.49 -5.57
N TRP A 43 -4.33 -6.74 -5.98
CA TRP A 43 -3.23 -7.06 -5.07
C TRP A 43 -2.84 -5.89 -4.14
N GLU A 44 -2.93 -4.64 -4.61
CA GLU A 44 -2.70 -3.44 -3.79
C GLU A 44 -3.77 -3.33 -2.68
N LEU A 45 -5.03 -3.55 -3.06
CA LEU A 45 -6.16 -3.59 -2.12
C LEU A 45 -6.05 -4.75 -1.14
N ALA A 46 -5.52 -5.90 -1.58
CA ALA A 46 -5.31 -7.07 -0.74
C ALA A 46 -4.27 -6.78 0.35
N ILE A 47 -3.17 -6.10 0.05
CA ILE A 47 -2.18 -5.67 1.06
C ILE A 47 -2.84 -4.75 2.09
N GLY A 48 -3.60 -3.75 1.66
CA GLY A 48 -4.32 -2.85 2.58
C GLY A 48 -5.32 -3.59 3.47
N SER A 49 -6.08 -4.53 2.91
CA SER A 49 -7.03 -5.36 3.65
C SER A 49 -6.31 -6.26 4.66
N PHE A 50 -5.17 -6.83 4.29
CA PHE A 50 -4.35 -7.64 5.19
C PHE A 50 -3.82 -6.81 6.37
N CYS A 51 -3.31 -5.60 6.10
CA CYS A 51 -2.89 -4.67 7.16
C CYS A 51 -4.05 -4.33 8.11
N ALA A 52 -5.25 -4.06 7.58
CA ALA A 52 -6.42 -3.75 8.39
C ALA A 52 -6.86 -4.93 9.27
N LEU A 53 -6.86 -6.15 8.72
CA LEU A 53 -7.19 -7.36 9.46
C LEU A 53 -6.16 -7.63 10.57
N TYR A 54 -4.88 -7.49 10.26
CA TYR A 54 -3.82 -7.68 11.24
C TYR A 54 -3.95 -6.71 12.42
N LEU A 55 -4.16 -5.43 12.15
CA LEU A 55 -4.38 -4.41 13.19
C LEU A 55 -5.67 -4.64 13.99
N GLY A 56 -6.69 -5.28 13.39
CA GLY A 56 -7.95 -5.61 14.06
C GLY A 56 -7.86 -6.82 14.99
N VAL A 57 -6.97 -7.78 14.69
CA VAL A 57 -6.89 -9.05 15.41
C VAL A 57 -5.73 -9.06 16.42
N SER A 58 -4.59 -8.55 16.05
CA SER A 58 -3.37 -8.59 16.87
C SER A 58 -2.70 -7.21 16.85
N ARG A 59 -2.70 -6.55 18.00
CA ARG A 59 -1.72 -5.50 18.28
C ARG A 59 -0.57 -6.16 19.04
N ASP A 60 0.25 -6.90 18.33
CA ASP A 60 1.50 -7.33 18.92
C ASP A 60 2.38 -6.09 19.13
N ASP A 61 2.75 -5.85 20.38
CA ASP A 61 3.71 -4.80 20.73
C ASP A 61 5.10 -5.24 20.22
N PHE A 62 5.33 -4.95 18.95
CA PHE A 62 6.70 -4.99 18.41
C PHE A 62 7.49 -3.94 19.19
N GLY A 63 8.57 -4.35 19.84
CA GLY A 63 9.39 -3.44 20.64
C GLY A 63 9.70 -2.13 19.87
N GLU A 64 9.75 -1.01 20.58
CA GLU A 64 9.90 0.33 20.01
C GLU A 64 11.01 0.44 18.95
N LYS A 65 12.14 -0.24 19.17
CA LYS A 65 13.28 -0.25 18.23
C LYS A 65 12.92 -0.92 16.89
N THR A 66 12.18 -2.03 16.95
CA THR A 66 11.75 -2.76 15.75
C THR A 66 10.73 -1.95 14.96
N SER A 67 9.76 -1.34 15.65
CA SER A 67 8.74 -0.46 15.04
C SER A 67 9.39 0.77 14.40
N ASN A 68 10.38 1.38 15.03
CA ASN A 68 11.14 2.48 14.45
C ASN A 68 11.92 2.05 13.20
N ALA A 69 12.60 0.91 13.23
CA ALA A 69 13.37 0.42 12.09
C ALA A 69 12.47 0.09 10.89
N LEU A 70 11.36 -0.62 11.13
CA LEU A 70 10.43 -1.03 10.06
C LEU A 70 9.66 0.16 9.47
N SER A 71 9.21 1.10 10.29
CA SER A 71 8.56 2.32 9.80
C SER A 71 9.51 3.21 9.01
N PHE A 72 10.78 3.30 9.43
CA PHE A 72 11.82 4.02 8.70
C PHE A 72 12.14 3.35 7.36
N LEU A 73 12.25 2.01 7.33
CA LEU A 73 12.44 1.25 6.10
C LEU A 73 11.27 1.45 5.12
N GLY A 74 10.03 1.45 5.63
CA GLY A 74 8.84 1.74 4.83
C GLY A 74 8.89 3.14 4.22
N LEU A 75 9.29 4.14 5.00
CA LEU A 75 9.47 5.51 4.49
C LEU A 75 10.56 5.58 3.42
N LEU A 76 11.67 4.87 3.61
CA LEU A 76 12.75 4.79 2.64
C LEU A 76 12.27 4.19 1.32
N PHE A 77 11.47 3.12 1.34
CA PHE A 77 10.90 2.51 0.14
C PHE A 77 10.03 3.49 -0.64
N ILE A 78 9.21 4.28 0.04
CA ILE A 78 8.39 5.32 -0.61
C ILE A 78 9.28 6.40 -1.22
N LEU A 79 10.29 6.89 -0.50
CA LEU A 79 11.18 7.92 -1.00
C LEU A 79 11.98 7.43 -2.22
N VAL A 80 12.49 6.20 -2.19
CA VAL A 80 13.20 5.60 -3.33
C VAL A 80 12.25 5.47 -4.52
N ALA A 81 11.00 5.08 -4.32
CA ALA A 81 10.03 5.01 -5.40
C ALA A 81 9.71 6.40 -5.98
N VAL A 82 9.50 7.41 -5.14
CA VAL A 82 9.18 8.79 -5.58
C VAL A 82 10.31 9.43 -6.38
N PHE A 83 11.55 9.22 -5.97
CA PHE A 83 12.70 9.84 -6.62
C PHE A 83 13.36 8.97 -7.69
N GLY A 84 13.18 7.65 -7.62
CA GLY A 84 13.81 6.69 -8.51
C GLY A 84 12.96 6.28 -9.71
N PHE A 85 11.63 6.42 -9.63
CA PHE A 85 10.76 6.06 -10.74
C PHE A 85 10.66 7.22 -11.72
N THR A 86 10.79 6.89 -13.01
CA THR A 86 10.65 7.81 -14.15
C THR A 86 9.33 7.56 -14.88
N GLU A 87 8.97 8.41 -15.82
CA GLU A 87 7.77 8.26 -16.65
C GLU A 87 7.76 6.94 -17.45
N ASP A 88 8.93 6.37 -17.73
CA ASP A 88 9.08 5.09 -18.40
C ASP A 88 8.85 3.87 -17.51
N THR A 89 8.66 4.09 -16.20
CA THR A 89 8.42 2.98 -15.27
C THR A 89 7.02 2.41 -15.47
N LEU A 90 6.95 1.15 -15.87
CA LEU A 90 5.70 0.43 -16.10
C LEU A 90 4.85 0.37 -14.82
N THR A 91 3.63 0.92 -14.88
CA THR A 91 2.64 0.88 -13.78
C THR A 91 1.27 0.45 -14.33
N PRO A 92 0.53 -0.44 -13.66
CA PRO A 92 0.86 -1.23 -12.47
C PRO A 92 1.79 -2.41 -12.81
N SER A 93 2.85 -2.58 -12.05
CA SER A 93 3.81 -3.67 -12.25
C SER A 93 4.47 -4.08 -10.93
N ILE A 94 5.42 -5.00 -10.98
CA ILE A 94 6.20 -5.43 -9.81
C ILE A 94 6.96 -4.26 -9.15
N TYR A 95 7.25 -3.19 -9.88
CA TYR A 95 7.89 -1.98 -9.33
C TYR A 95 7.00 -1.26 -8.33
N THR A 96 5.68 -1.30 -8.49
CA THR A 96 4.73 -0.69 -7.56
C THR A 96 4.58 -1.45 -6.24
N LEU A 97 5.13 -2.67 -6.12
CA LEU A 97 5.25 -3.37 -4.84
C LEU A 97 6.07 -2.57 -3.83
N MET A 98 7.15 -1.93 -4.26
CA MET A 98 8.05 -1.19 -3.37
C MET A 98 7.34 -0.09 -2.58
N PRO A 99 6.64 0.88 -3.20
CA PRO A 99 5.91 1.90 -2.45
C PRO A 99 4.68 1.34 -1.72
N THR A 100 4.04 0.29 -2.25
CA THR A 100 2.88 -0.33 -1.60
C THR A 100 3.27 -1.06 -0.32
N ASP A 101 4.32 -1.86 -0.35
CA ASP A 101 4.88 -2.51 0.84
C ASP A 101 5.41 -1.47 1.85
N GLY A 102 6.07 -0.42 1.36
CA GLY A 102 6.51 0.70 2.18
C GLY A 102 5.35 1.36 2.92
N THR A 103 4.22 1.57 2.25
CA THR A 103 3.01 2.12 2.86
C THR A 103 2.41 1.13 3.87
N GLY A 104 2.35 -0.15 3.55
CA GLY A 104 1.93 -1.21 4.46
C GLY A 104 2.76 -1.25 5.74
N MET A 105 4.08 -1.16 5.62
CA MET A 105 4.99 -1.08 6.77
C MET A 105 4.73 0.16 7.63
N ILE A 106 4.49 1.32 7.04
CA ILE A 106 4.15 2.52 7.80
C ILE A 106 2.82 2.34 8.53
N ILE A 107 1.80 1.81 7.88
CA ILE A 107 0.49 1.57 8.50
C ILE A 107 0.60 0.62 9.69
N LEU A 108 1.41 -0.43 9.57
CA LEU A 108 1.55 -1.45 10.63
C LEU A 108 2.43 -0.98 11.79
N PHE A 109 3.52 -0.26 11.53
CA PHE A 109 4.58 -0.01 12.49
C PHE A 109 4.75 1.46 12.89
N ALA A 110 4.18 2.43 12.15
CA ALA A 110 4.27 3.84 12.54
C ALA A 110 3.27 4.16 13.65
N THR A 111 3.70 3.95 14.89
CA THR A 111 2.96 4.33 16.10
C THR A 111 3.31 5.76 16.53
N PRO A 112 2.52 6.40 17.41
CA PRO A 112 2.87 7.73 17.96
C PRO A 112 4.22 7.78 18.69
N MET A 113 4.77 6.63 19.08
CA MET A 113 6.07 6.51 19.72
C MET A 113 7.23 6.46 18.72
N THR A 114 6.97 6.15 17.45
CA THR A 114 7.99 6.06 16.42
C THR A 114 8.28 7.43 15.79
N TRP A 115 9.52 7.64 15.34
CA TRP A 115 9.92 8.86 14.66
C TRP A 115 9.07 9.18 13.43
N VAL A 116 8.82 8.17 12.61
CA VAL A 116 7.98 8.30 11.40
C VAL A 116 6.55 8.65 11.78
N GLY A 117 5.99 8.00 12.79
CA GLY A 117 4.65 8.29 13.28
C GLY A 117 4.52 9.72 13.83
N GLN A 118 5.52 10.20 14.55
CA GLN A 118 5.55 11.59 15.05
C GLN A 118 5.65 12.62 13.93
N ILE A 119 6.40 12.34 12.87
CA ILE A 119 6.52 13.23 11.71
C ILE A 119 5.20 13.25 10.94
N LEU A 120 4.67 12.08 10.59
CA LEU A 120 3.43 11.93 9.81
C LEU A 120 2.19 12.41 10.58
N GLY A 121 2.20 12.30 11.91
CA GLY A 121 1.11 12.77 12.78
C GLY A 121 1.09 14.28 13.01
N LYS A 122 2.02 15.06 12.45
CA LYS A 122 1.98 16.52 12.54
C LYS A 122 0.76 17.10 11.84
N ASN A 123 0.08 18.04 12.48
CA ASN A 123 -1.16 18.65 11.98
C ASN A 123 -1.05 19.16 10.52
N VAL A 124 0.11 19.66 10.13
CA VAL A 124 0.35 20.14 8.76
C VAL A 124 0.30 19.01 7.75
N LEU A 125 0.98 17.88 8.02
CA LEU A 125 0.97 16.72 7.10
C LEU A 125 -0.40 16.04 7.06
N VAL A 126 -1.07 15.95 8.21
CA VAL A 126 -2.45 15.44 8.28
C VAL A 126 -3.39 16.32 7.47
N ALA A 127 -3.29 17.66 7.60
CA ALA A 127 -4.11 18.58 6.82
C ALA A 127 -3.85 18.46 5.31
N VAL A 128 -2.59 18.36 4.90
CA VAL A 128 -2.22 18.12 3.48
C VAL A 128 -2.83 16.81 2.98
N GLY A 129 -2.75 15.73 3.77
CA GLY A 129 -3.35 14.44 3.43
C GLY A 129 -4.87 14.52 3.24
N LEU A 130 -5.59 15.20 4.13
CA LEU A 130 -7.03 15.41 4.04
C LEU A 130 -7.42 16.24 2.81
N ILE A 131 -6.66 17.30 2.50
CA ILE A 131 -6.89 18.12 1.31
C ILE A 131 -6.63 17.31 0.04
N SER A 132 -5.54 16.54 0.01
CA SER A 132 -5.18 15.69 -1.14
C SER A 132 -6.25 14.64 -1.41
N TYR A 133 -6.80 14.01 -0.37
CA TYR A 133 -7.89 13.05 -0.49
C TYR A 133 -9.16 13.69 -1.05
N SER A 134 -9.52 14.87 -0.53
CA SER A 134 -10.67 15.63 -1.04
C SER A 134 -10.48 16.04 -2.50
N ALA A 135 -9.29 16.53 -2.85
CA ALA A 135 -8.96 16.89 -4.23
C ALA A 135 -9.05 15.69 -5.19
N TYR A 136 -8.57 14.52 -4.76
CA TYR A 136 -8.68 13.28 -5.54
C TYR A 136 -10.14 12.90 -5.79
N LEU A 137 -11.01 12.96 -4.78
CA LEU A 137 -12.42 12.65 -4.93
C LEU A 137 -13.14 13.62 -5.88
N TRP A 138 -12.77 14.91 -5.89
CA TRP A 138 -13.35 15.91 -6.76
C TRP A 138 -12.82 15.87 -8.20
N HIS A 139 -11.62 15.34 -8.39
CA HIS A 139 -11.01 15.25 -9.72
C HIS A 139 -11.74 14.28 -10.63
N GLN A 140 -12.18 13.14 -10.11
CA GLN A 140 -12.87 12.11 -10.88
C GLN A 140 -14.18 12.58 -11.54
N PRO A 141 -15.15 13.20 -10.81
CA PRO A 141 -16.43 13.65 -11.40
C PRO A 141 -16.30 14.83 -12.34
N ARG A 142 -15.19 15.59 -12.29
CA ARG A 142 -15.00 16.79 -13.10
C ARG A 142 -14.52 16.50 -14.51
N PHE A 143 -13.94 15.31 -14.73
CA PHE A 143 -13.40 14.88 -16.03
C PHE A 143 -14.18 13.72 -16.66
N ALA A 144 -15.27 13.28 -16.04
CA ALA A 144 -16.26 12.36 -16.60
C ALA A 144 -17.37 13.16 -17.27
#